data_a33e482694214ca26595f8abcd6427a0
#
_entry.id   a33e482694214ca26595f8abcd6427a0
#
_cell.length_a   1.000
_cell.length_b   1.000
_cell.length_c   1.000
_cell.angle_alpha   90.00
_cell.angle_beta   90.00
_cell.angle_gamma   90.00
#
_symmetry.space_group_name_H-M   'P 1'
#
loop_
_entity.id
_entity.type
_entity.pdbx_description
1 polymer ?
#
loop_
_entity_poly.entity_id
_entity_poly.type
_entity_poly.pdbx_seq_one_letter_code
_entity_poly.pdbx_strand_id
1 'polypeptide(L)'
;MRIKFALTLLIILFLGGCVGVSSKGIFGTGVSVALDPRSLGTQIDDSIMQKNLSARILLLDKKYLLSVNSKVLDGRIFLTGKVDNPEEKLKLTKMAWETDGARSVRNDIKVKEEFNFKQSAKDLLITSQLRTALILNKNVKATNYQIDTYKKKIYLYGIALTLDEKKKVIDEAKQILDVEDVIASILLVENLRIQKN
;
A
#
# COMPACT_ATOMS: atom_id res chain seq x y z
N MET A 1 -40.53 7.76 -33.05
CA MET A 1 -39.22 8.46 -33.15
C MET A 1 -38.70 8.95 -31.79
N ARG A 2 -39.53 9.51 -30.93
CA ARG A 2 -39.14 10.06 -29.59
C ARG A 2 -38.59 9.03 -28.61
N ILE A 3 -39.13 7.79 -28.59
CA ILE A 3 -38.68 6.74 -27.66
C ILE A 3 -37.28 6.22 -28.01
N LYS A 4 -36.94 6.09 -29.30
CA LYS A 4 -35.61 5.69 -29.75
C LYS A 4 -34.54 6.74 -29.40
N PHE A 5 -34.91 8.03 -29.48
CA PHE A 5 -34.03 9.14 -29.11
C PHE A 5 -33.78 9.21 -27.60
N ALA A 6 -34.81 8.95 -26.79
CA ALA A 6 -34.69 8.88 -25.33
C ALA A 6 -33.81 7.67 -24.87
N LEU A 7 -33.95 6.51 -25.55
CA LEU A 7 -33.19 5.34 -25.28
C LEU A 7 -31.69 5.52 -25.63
N THR A 8 -31.42 6.20 -26.76
CA THR A 8 -30.04 6.51 -27.19
C THR A 8 -29.38 7.51 -26.24
N LEU A 9 -30.12 8.51 -25.78
CA LEU A 9 -29.66 9.52 -24.83
C LEU A 9 -29.35 8.85 -23.45
N LEU A 10 -30.21 7.91 -23.03
CA LEU A 10 -30.00 7.15 -21.79
C LEU A 10 -28.74 6.26 -21.86
N ILE A 11 -28.49 5.61 -23.01
CA ILE A 11 -27.29 4.79 -23.22
C ILE A 11 -26.01 5.64 -23.21
N ILE A 12 -26.05 6.84 -23.79
CA ILE A 12 -24.90 7.77 -23.79
C ILE A 12 -24.60 8.26 -22.36
N LEU A 13 -25.60 8.48 -21.52
CA LEU A 13 -25.43 8.85 -20.11
C LEU A 13 -24.77 7.72 -19.29
N PHE A 14 -25.06 6.45 -19.60
CA PHE A 14 -24.42 5.30 -18.94
C PHE A 14 -22.99 5.03 -19.43
N LEU A 15 -22.65 5.38 -20.67
CA LEU A 15 -21.30 5.23 -21.21
C LEU A 15 -20.33 6.34 -20.75
N GLY A 16 -20.83 7.49 -20.32
CA GLY A 16 -20.03 8.57 -19.74
C GLY A 16 -19.55 8.31 -18.29
N GLY A 17 -20.07 7.26 -17.62
CA GLY A 17 -19.78 6.95 -16.22
C GLY A 17 -18.52 6.10 -15.98
N CYS A 18 -17.82 5.65 -17.02
CA CYS A 18 -16.60 4.86 -16.92
C CYS A 18 -15.31 5.60 -17.28
N VAL A 19 -15.29 6.92 -17.14
CA VAL A 19 -14.01 7.57 -16.85
C VAL A 19 -13.72 7.22 -15.40
N GLY A 20 -13.01 6.11 -15.20
CA GLY A 20 -12.52 5.71 -13.90
C GLY A 20 -11.84 6.91 -13.27
N VAL A 21 -12.53 7.56 -12.35
CA VAL A 21 -11.87 8.37 -11.33
C VAL A 21 -11.09 7.35 -10.53
N SER A 22 -9.90 6.98 -11.06
CA SER A 22 -8.89 6.39 -10.21
C SER A 22 -8.82 7.37 -9.04
N SER A 23 -8.83 6.88 -7.82
CA SER A 23 -8.67 7.65 -6.58
C SER A 23 -7.37 8.50 -6.55
N LYS A 24 -6.71 8.63 -7.68
CA LYS A 24 -5.59 9.48 -8.06
C LYS A 24 -6.02 10.63 -8.98
N GLY A 25 -7.24 11.13 -8.84
CA GLY A 25 -7.65 12.38 -9.48
C GLY A 25 -6.73 13.52 -9.05
N ILE A 26 -6.58 14.53 -9.91
CA ILE A 26 -5.70 15.72 -9.74
C ILE A 26 -5.85 16.34 -8.34
N PHE A 27 -7.04 16.29 -7.75
CA PHE A 27 -7.31 16.75 -6.38
C PHE A 27 -6.84 15.77 -5.29
N GLY A 28 -6.90 14.45 -5.52
CA GLY A 28 -6.46 13.44 -4.55
C GLY A 28 -4.94 13.40 -4.39
N THR A 29 -4.18 13.63 -5.47
CA THR A 29 -2.71 13.68 -5.43
C THR A 29 -2.21 14.91 -4.69
N GLY A 30 -2.82 16.07 -4.92
CA GLY A 30 -2.41 17.31 -4.25
C GLY A 30 -2.66 17.29 -2.75
N VAL A 31 -3.81 16.78 -2.32
CA VAL A 31 -4.16 16.70 -0.89
C VAL A 31 -3.30 15.65 -0.16
N SER A 32 -3.02 14.49 -0.78
CA SER A 32 -2.17 13.47 -0.17
C SER A 32 -0.72 13.93 -0.02
N VAL A 33 -0.19 14.69 -1.00
CA VAL A 33 1.15 15.29 -0.93
C VAL A 33 1.24 16.34 0.19
N ALA A 34 0.22 17.18 0.34
CA ALA A 34 0.19 18.22 1.38
C ALA A 34 0.08 17.65 2.80
N LEU A 35 -0.48 16.45 2.96
CA LEU A 35 -0.66 15.77 4.25
C LEU A 35 0.49 14.80 4.59
N ASP A 36 1.37 14.52 3.64
CA ASP A 36 2.52 13.64 3.87
C ASP A 36 3.60 14.39 4.65
N PRO A 37 4.10 13.84 5.76
CA PRO A 37 5.10 14.49 6.60
C PRO A 37 6.50 14.60 5.98
N ARG A 38 6.74 13.90 4.87
CA ARG A 38 8.02 13.97 4.14
C ARG A 38 8.13 15.26 3.32
N SER A 39 9.36 15.71 3.07
CA SER A 39 9.58 16.82 2.14
C SER A 39 9.08 16.45 0.73
N LEU A 40 8.67 17.43 -0.07
CA LEU A 40 8.26 17.22 -1.47
C LEU A 40 9.36 16.51 -2.28
N GLY A 41 10.63 16.91 -2.12
CA GLY A 41 11.75 16.22 -2.77
C GLY A 41 11.81 14.73 -2.42
N THR A 42 11.72 14.39 -1.14
CA THR A 42 11.72 12.99 -0.70
C THR A 42 10.53 12.21 -1.27
N GLN A 43 9.36 12.84 -1.34
CA GLN A 43 8.16 12.17 -1.92
C GLN A 43 8.33 11.91 -3.42
N ILE A 44 8.95 12.83 -4.16
CA ILE A 44 9.25 12.69 -5.58
C ILE A 44 10.27 11.56 -5.77
N ASP A 45 11.38 11.59 -5.04
CA ASP A 45 12.44 10.58 -5.11
C ASP A 45 11.89 9.17 -4.81
N ASP A 46 11.11 9.03 -3.73
CA ASP A 46 10.45 7.78 -3.36
C ASP A 46 9.48 7.30 -4.44
N SER A 47 8.73 8.22 -5.06
CA SER A 47 7.80 7.90 -6.15
C SER A 47 8.54 7.39 -7.40
N ILE A 48 9.64 8.02 -7.78
CA ILE A 48 10.48 7.59 -8.90
C ILE A 48 11.06 6.22 -8.61
N MET A 49 11.67 6.04 -7.43
CA MET A 49 12.23 4.77 -6.98
C MET A 49 11.18 3.65 -7.00
N GLN A 50 9.98 3.91 -6.45
CA GLN A 50 8.90 2.93 -6.43
C GLN A 50 8.43 2.54 -7.84
N LYS A 51 8.30 3.51 -8.75
CA LYS A 51 7.92 3.24 -10.14
C LYS A 51 8.98 2.41 -10.87
N ASN A 52 10.26 2.75 -10.71
CA ASN A 52 11.38 2.02 -11.32
C ASN A 52 11.43 0.59 -10.79
N LEU A 53 11.33 0.39 -9.49
CA LEU A 53 11.28 -0.95 -8.89
C LEU A 53 10.07 -1.75 -9.39
N SER A 54 8.87 -1.14 -9.41
CA SER A 54 7.66 -1.81 -9.90
C SER A 54 7.76 -2.20 -11.37
N ALA A 55 8.38 -1.36 -12.21
CA ALA A 55 8.62 -1.68 -13.62
C ALA A 55 9.60 -2.86 -13.76
N ARG A 56 10.68 -2.88 -12.99
CA ARG A 56 11.65 -3.98 -12.99
C ARG A 56 11.01 -5.30 -12.51
N ILE A 57 10.17 -5.25 -11.48
CA ILE A 57 9.42 -6.40 -10.99
C ILE A 57 8.47 -6.94 -12.07
N LEU A 58 7.76 -6.05 -12.78
CA LEU A 58 6.88 -6.43 -13.88
C LEU A 58 7.63 -7.05 -15.06
N LEU A 59 8.82 -6.51 -15.39
CA LEU A 59 9.68 -7.05 -16.47
C LEU A 59 10.26 -8.41 -16.10
N LEU A 60 10.48 -8.68 -14.82
CA LEU A 60 10.95 -9.99 -14.37
C LEU A 60 9.88 -11.08 -14.59
N ASP A 61 8.63 -10.81 -14.22
CA ASP A 61 7.48 -11.67 -14.52
C ASP A 61 6.18 -10.90 -14.32
N LYS A 62 5.29 -10.91 -15.32
CA LYS A 62 3.99 -10.23 -15.29
C LYS A 62 3.09 -10.70 -14.13
N LYS A 63 3.28 -11.93 -13.63
CA LYS A 63 2.50 -12.46 -12.49
C LYS A 63 2.69 -11.61 -11.23
N TYR A 64 3.84 -10.97 -11.06
CA TYR A 64 4.13 -10.16 -9.88
C TYR A 64 3.32 -8.86 -9.82
N LEU A 65 2.75 -8.38 -10.95
CA LEU A 65 1.88 -7.20 -10.98
C LEU A 65 0.71 -7.31 -9.98
N LEU A 66 0.17 -8.52 -9.82
CA LEU A 66 -0.98 -8.78 -8.95
C LEU A 66 -0.60 -9.44 -7.62
N SER A 67 0.58 -10.05 -7.54
CA SER A 67 0.97 -10.87 -6.39
C SER A 67 2.01 -10.21 -5.48
N VAL A 68 2.68 -9.14 -5.94
CA VAL A 68 3.72 -8.45 -5.18
C VAL A 68 3.45 -6.96 -5.15
N ASN A 69 3.52 -6.38 -3.97
CA ASN A 69 3.42 -4.94 -3.75
C ASN A 69 4.77 -4.39 -3.29
N SER A 70 5.14 -3.23 -3.82
CA SER A 70 6.29 -2.46 -3.35
C SER A 70 5.83 -1.09 -2.84
N LYS A 71 6.40 -0.66 -1.73
CA LYS A 71 6.23 0.69 -1.19
C LYS A 71 7.60 1.25 -0.84
N VAL A 72 7.82 2.52 -1.18
CA VAL A 72 9.05 3.23 -0.80
C VAL A 72 8.69 4.40 0.10
N LEU A 73 9.38 4.50 1.22
CA LEU A 73 9.22 5.57 2.21
C LEU A 73 10.60 6.01 2.71
N ASP A 74 11.01 7.22 2.36
CA ASP A 74 12.31 7.79 2.70
C ASP A 74 13.47 6.87 2.28
N GLY A 75 13.44 6.37 1.03
CA GLY A 75 14.43 5.43 0.48
C GLY A 75 14.36 4.01 1.06
N ARG A 76 13.43 3.73 1.98
CA ARG A 76 13.22 2.40 2.56
C ARG A 76 12.18 1.65 1.74
N ILE A 77 12.58 0.49 1.24
CA ILE A 77 11.75 -0.36 0.38
C ILE A 77 11.06 -1.42 1.24
N PHE A 78 9.75 -1.52 1.11
CA PHE A 78 8.92 -2.54 1.72
C PHE A 78 8.31 -3.40 0.62
N LEU A 79 8.58 -4.70 0.66
CA LEU A 79 8.01 -5.68 -0.26
C LEU A 79 7.03 -6.58 0.47
N THR A 80 5.82 -6.72 -0.05
CA THR A 80 4.77 -7.58 0.49
C THR A 80 4.11 -8.37 -0.62
N GLY A 81 3.31 -9.37 -0.25
CA GLY A 81 2.60 -10.20 -1.21
C GLY A 81 2.95 -11.68 -1.11
N LYS A 82 2.77 -12.40 -2.23
CA LYS A 82 2.97 -13.85 -2.28
C LYS A 82 3.71 -14.24 -3.56
N VAL A 83 4.64 -15.19 -3.43
CA VAL A 83 5.39 -15.81 -4.53
C VAL A 83 5.28 -17.34 -4.45
N ASP A 84 5.63 -18.02 -5.54
CA ASP A 84 5.45 -19.47 -5.63
C ASP A 84 6.54 -20.25 -4.87
N ASN A 85 7.76 -19.69 -4.78
CA ASN A 85 8.90 -20.36 -4.17
C ASN A 85 9.86 -19.37 -3.49
N PRO A 86 10.78 -19.87 -2.63
CA PRO A 86 11.77 -19.03 -1.92
C PRO A 86 12.75 -18.32 -2.86
N GLU A 87 13.09 -18.91 -4.00
CA GLU A 87 14.02 -18.34 -4.99
C GLU A 87 13.47 -17.05 -5.58
N GLU A 88 12.16 -17.00 -5.84
CA GLU A 88 11.49 -15.79 -6.30
C GLU A 88 11.55 -14.67 -5.24
N LYS A 89 11.33 -15.02 -3.98
CA LYS A 89 11.47 -14.07 -2.88
C LYS A 89 12.89 -13.51 -2.82
N LEU A 90 13.91 -14.34 -2.99
CA LEU A 90 15.32 -13.93 -2.98
C LEU A 90 15.63 -13.01 -4.16
N LYS A 91 15.15 -13.33 -5.39
CA LYS A 91 15.32 -12.50 -6.58
C LYS A 91 14.73 -11.09 -6.38
N LEU A 92 13.53 -11.02 -5.83
CA LEU A 92 12.86 -9.75 -5.54
C LEU A 92 13.60 -8.94 -4.45
N THR A 93 14.15 -9.61 -3.43
CA THR A 93 14.99 -8.96 -2.43
C THR A 93 16.25 -8.34 -3.06
N LYS A 94 16.95 -9.10 -3.89
CA LYS A 94 18.14 -8.63 -4.60
C LYS A 94 17.82 -7.43 -5.48
N MET A 95 16.75 -7.52 -6.28
CA MET A 95 16.30 -6.43 -7.15
C MET A 95 15.98 -5.14 -6.37
N ALA A 96 15.38 -5.27 -5.19
CA ALA A 96 15.11 -4.12 -4.34
C ALA A 96 16.39 -3.47 -3.82
N TRP A 97 17.39 -4.25 -3.41
CA TRP A 97 18.69 -3.71 -2.99
C TRP A 97 19.48 -3.05 -4.13
N GLU A 98 19.30 -3.52 -5.35
CA GLU A 98 19.92 -2.94 -6.57
C GLU A 98 19.18 -1.70 -7.09
N THR A 99 18.16 -1.22 -6.39
CA THR A 99 17.43 0.00 -6.76
C THR A 99 18.20 1.22 -6.26
N ASP A 100 18.48 2.16 -7.16
CA ASP A 100 19.21 3.38 -6.83
C ASP A 100 18.52 4.17 -5.72
N GLY A 101 19.29 4.59 -4.72
CA GLY A 101 18.77 5.29 -3.56
C GLY A 101 18.15 4.42 -2.47
N ALA A 102 18.18 3.08 -2.62
CA ALA A 102 17.70 2.16 -1.59
C ALA A 102 18.55 2.26 -0.33
N ARG A 103 17.93 2.65 0.80
CA ARG A 103 18.56 2.78 2.12
C ARG A 103 18.38 1.53 2.97
N SER A 104 17.26 0.86 2.81
CA SER A 104 16.97 -0.42 3.44
C SER A 104 15.90 -1.18 2.66
N VAL A 105 15.91 -2.50 2.78
CA VAL A 105 14.90 -3.38 2.18
C VAL A 105 14.31 -4.25 3.28
N ARG A 106 12.99 -4.17 3.45
CA ARG A 106 12.21 -5.10 4.24
C ARG A 106 11.35 -5.96 3.33
N ASN A 107 11.63 -7.26 3.29
CA ASN A 107 10.91 -8.21 2.44
C ASN A 107 10.04 -9.14 3.30
N ASP A 108 8.74 -8.81 3.38
CA ASP A 108 7.71 -9.61 4.05
C ASP A 108 6.85 -10.42 3.06
N ILE A 109 7.35 -10.63 1.82
CA ILE A 109 6.73 -11.53 0.84
C ILE A 109 6.67 -12.94 1.44
N LYS A 110 5.50 -13.58 1.30
CA LYS A 110 5.27 -14.96 1.73
C LYS A 110 5.36 -15.91 0.54
N VAL A 111 5.91 -17.10 0.75
CA VAL A 111 5.82 -18.19 -0.23
C VAL A 111 4.39 -18.73 -0.18
N LYS A 112 3.78 -18.94 -1.35
CA LYS A 112 2.44 -19.52 -1.45
C LYS A 112 2.45 -20.93 -0.83
N GLU A 113 1.47 -21.16 0.02
CA GLU A 113 1.06 -22.49 0.43
C GLU A 113 -0.19 -22.87 -0.38
N GLU A 114 -0.71 -24.06 -0.19
CA GLU A 114 -1.99 -24.45 -0.82
C GLU A 114 -3.07 -23.38 -0.63
N PHE A 115 -3.76 -23.05 -1.73
CA PHE A 115 -4.74 -21.97 -1.74
C PHE A 115 -5.91 -22.30 -0.82
N ASN A 116 -6.01 -21.59 0.28
CA ASN A 116 -7.13 -21.68 1.21
C ASN A 116 -8.05 -20.46 1.03
N PHE A 117 -9.14 -20.64 0.28
CA PHE A 117 -10.12 -19.59 0.00
C PHE A 117 -10.69 -18.98 1.30
N LYS A 118 -11.02 -19.79 2.29
CA LYS A 118 -11.57 -19.33 3.57
C LYS A 118 -10.58 -18.43 4.32
N GLN A 119 -9.30 -18.81 4.31
CA GLN A 119 -8.25 -18.00 4.93
C GLN A 119 -8.03 -16.67 4.19
N SER A 120 -8.00 -16.70 2.87
CA SER A 120 -7.83 -15.49 2.05
C SER A 120 -9.00 -14.51 2.22
N ALA A 121 -10.23 -15.01 2.34
CA ALA A 121 -11.41 -14.20 2.61
C ALA A 121 -11.34 -13.54 4.01
N LYS A 122 -10.87 -14.27 5.03
CA LYS A 122 -10.65 -13.72 6.38
C LYS A 122 -9.57 -12.63 6.38
N ASP A 123 -8.45 -12.86 5.71
CA ASP A 123 -7.37 -11.88 5.60
C ASP A 123 -7.84 -10.59 4.92
N LEU A 124 -8.66 -10.71 3.86
CA LEU A 124 -9.26 -9.56 3.20
C LEU A 124 -10.21 -8.79 4.13
N LEU A 125 -11.03 -9.50 4.90
CA LEU A 125 -11.95 -8.89 5.86
C LEU A 125 -11.19 -8.10 6.94
N ILE A 126 -10.15 -8.69 7.53
CA ILE A 126 -9.28 -8.04 8.51
C ILE A 126 -8.66 -6.76 7.92
N THR A 127 -8.08 -6.84 6.72
CA THR A 127 -7.50 -5.66 6.04
C THR A 127 -8.54 -4.56 5.85
N SER A 128 -9.76 -4.92 5.41
CA SER A 128 -10.83 -3.96 5.15
C SER A 128 -11.34 -3.30 6.43
N GLN A 129 -11.49 -4.07 7.50
CA GLN A 129 -11.91 -3.55 8.82
C GLN A 129 -10.88 -2.55 9.37
N LEU A 130 -9.58 -2.90 9.36
CA LEU A 130 -8.55 -1.99 9.83
C LEU A 130 -8.48 -0.72 8.96
N ARG A 131 -8.56 -0.86 7.64
CA ARG A 131 -8.54 0.31 6.73
C ARG A 131 -9.70 1.26 7.06
N THR A 132 -10.88 0.72 7.28
CA THR A 132 -12.06 1.52 7.67
C THR A 132 -11.86 2.18 9.03
N ALA A 133 -11.36 1.45 10.04
CA ALA A 133 -11.08 2.00 11.37
C ALA A 133 -10.10 3.17 11.31
N LEU A 134 -8.99 3.04 10.55
CA LEU A 134 -8.02 4.11 10.39
C LEU A 134 -8.58 5.33 9.65
N ILE A 135 -9.46 5.14 8.64
CA ILE A 135 -10.10 6.24 7.91
C ILE A 135 -11.05 7.03 8.83
N LEU A 136 -11.77 6.34 9.69
CA LEU A 136 -12.74 6.96 10.62
C LEU A 136 -12.07 7.63 11.82
N ASN A 137 -10.84 7.27 12.15
CA ASN A 137 -10.10 7.84 13.26
C ASN A 137 -9.50 9.20 12.88
N LYS A 138 -10.07 10.29 13.38
CA LYS A 138 -9.68 11.69 13.08
C LYS A 138 -8.24 12.03 13.46
N ASN A 139 -7.63 11.25 14.35
CA ASN A 139 -6.26 11.47 14.83
C ASN A 139 -5.22 10.66 14.05
N VAL A 140 -5.64 9.95 12.99
CA VAL A 140 -4.79 9.11 12.16
C VAL A 140 -4.85 9.56 10.71
N LYS A 141 -3.71 9.71 10.07
CA LYS A 141 -3.61 9.96 8.63
C LYS A 141 -3.56 8.63 7.88
N ALA A 142 -4.72 8.00 7.67
CA ALA A 142 -4.86 6.66 7.09
C ALA A 142 -4.09 6.47 5.76
N THR A 143 -3.94 7.55 4.96
CA THR A 143 -3.19 7.55 3.69
C THR A 143 -1.68 7.30 3.85
N ASN A 144 -1.14 7.52 5.05
CA ASN A 144 0.27 7.33 5.34
C ASN A 144 0.61 5.88 5.67
N TYR A 145 -0.38 4.98 5.68
CA TYR A 145 -0.20 3.59 6.07
C TYR A 145 -0.54 2.62 4.94
N GLN A 146 0.30 1.62 4.79
CA GLN A 146 0.06 0.43 3.98
C GLN A 146 -0.30 -0.72 4.90
N ILE A 147 -1.37 -1.45 4.58
CA ILE A 147 -1.89 -2.58 5.35
C ILE A 147 -1.94 -3.80 4.44
N ASP A 148 -1.29 -4.87 4.87
CA ASP A 148 -1.40 -6.20 4.26
C ASP A 148 -1.71 -7.21 5.36
N THR A 149 -2.56 -8.21 5.07
CA THR A 149 -2.88 -9.29 6.02
C THR A 149 -2.55 -10.64 5.40
N TYR A 150 -1.94 -11.50 6.18
CA TYR A 150 -1.61 -12.87 5.81
C TYR A 150 -1.73 -13.80 7.00
N LYS A 151 -2.56 -14.84 6.89
CA LYS A 151 -2.85 -15.80 7.97
C LYS A 151 -3.18 -15.08 9.28
N LYS A 152 -4.13 -14.11 9.22
CA LYS A 152 -4.59 -13.28 10.34
C LYS A 152 -3.51 -12.40 11.00
N LYS A 153 -2.31 -12.32 10.44
CA LYS A 153 -1.25 -11.41 10.87
C LYS A 153 -1.28 -10.16 10.03
N ILE A 154 -1.37 -8.99 10.66
CA ILE A 154 -1.34 -7.70 10.01
C ILE A 154 0.12 -7.26 9.84
N TYR A 155 0.49 -6.88 8.63
CA TYR A 155 1.73 -6.20 8.28
C TYR A 155 1.42 -4.74 8.01
N LEU A 156 1.90 -3.86 8.87
CA LEU A 156 1.57 -2.44 8.87
C LEU A 156 2.83 -1.59 8.65
N TYR A 157 2.86 -0.84 7.57
CA TYR A 157 3.97 0.04 7.19
C TYR A 157 3.47 1.47 7.08
N GLY A 158 4.28 2.44 7.46
CA GLY A 158 3.87 3.83 7.30
C GLY A 158 4.78 4.83 8.00
N ILE A 159 4.31 6.07 7.99
CA ILE A 159 4.95 7.19 8.67
C ILE A 159 3.92 7.89 9.55
N ALA A 160 4.18 7.93 10.84
CA ALA A 160 3.38 8.65 11.82
C ALA A 160 3.98 10.05 12.07
N LEU A 161 3.13 11.05 12.24
CA LEU A 161 3.52 12.41 12.64
C LEU A 161 4.01 12.45 14.07
N THR A 162 3.37 11.67 14.95
CA THR A 162 3.62 11.66 16.38
C THR A 162 3.66 10.24 16.93
N LEU A 163 4.27 10.07 18.10
CA LEU A 163 4.28 8.81 18.81
C LEU A 163 2.86 8.36 19.20
N ASP A 164 1.98 9.30 19.53
CA ASP A 164 0.57 9.04 19.85
C ASP A 164 -0.20 8.47 18.65
N GLU A 165 -0.03 9.06 17.46
CA GLU A 165 -0.61 8.53 16.23
C GLU A 165 -0.11 7.10 15.95
N LYS A 166 1.21 6.87 16.06
CA LYS A 166 1.81 5.54 15.91
C LYS A 166 1.18 4.51 16.84
N LYS A 167 1.01 4.89 18.13
CA LYS A 167 0.41 4.02 19.13
C LYS A 167 -1.05 3.72 18.79
N LYS A 168 -1.85 4.74 18.45
CA LYS A 168 -3.26 4.57 18.06
C LYS A 168 -3.43 3.62 16.88
N VAL A 169 -2.60 3.76 15.85
CA VAL A 169 -2.67 2.88 14.67
C VAL A 169 -2.38 1.43 15.02
N ILE A 170 -1.41 1.18 15.90
CA ILE A 170 -1.09 -0.18 16.36
C ILE A 170 -2.21 -0.73 17.25
N ASP A 171 -2.78 0.08 18.12
CA ASP A 171 -3.85 -0.32 19.01
C ASP A 171 -5.14 -0.64 18.23
N GLU A 172 -5.49 0.18 17.22
CA GLU A 172 -6.60 -0.13 16.30
C GLU A 172 -6.38 -1.47 15.59
N ALA A 173 -5.15 -1.73 15.11
CA ALA A 173 -4.83 -2.99 14.43
C ALA A 173 -4.99 -4.21 15.35
N LYS A 174 -4.63 -4.08 16.63
CA LYS A 174 -4.75 -5.15 17.63
C LYS A 174 -6.19 -5.43 18.05
N GLN A 175 -7.10 -4.47 17.87
CA GLN A 175 -8.52 -4.58 18.24
C GLN A 175 -9.38 -5.22 17.14
N ILE A 176 -8.82 -5.39 15.93
CA ILE A 176 -9.56 -6.03 14.84
C ILE A 176 -9.83 -7.50 15.17
N LEU A 177 -11.07 -7.91 14.95
CA LEU A 177 -11.50 -9.28 15.23
C LEU A 177 -10.69 -10.30 14.41
N ASP A 178 -10.40 -11.45 15.01
CA ASP A 178 -9.64 -12.55 14.40
C ASP A 178 -8.14 -12.26 14.10
N VAL A 179 -7.60 -11.13 14.52
CA VAL A 179 -6.16 -10.84 14.39
C VAL A 179 -5.36 -11.64 15.41
N GLU A 180 -4.34 -12.33 14.94
CA GLU A 180 -3.42 -13.13 15.78
C GLU A 180 -2.14 -12.36 16.13
N ASP A 181 -1.68 -11.47 15.24
CA ASP A 181 -0.44 -10.72 15.44
C ASP A 181 -0.41 -9.43 14.60
N VAL A 182 0.31 -8.41 15.07
CA VAL A 182 0.51 -7.14 14.37
C VAL A 182 2.00 -6.84 14.25
N ILE A 183 2.51 -6.87 13.03
CA ILE A 183 3.90 -6.60 12.68
C ILE A 183 3.97 -5.19 12.11
N ALA A 184 4.29 -4.21 12.96
CA ALA A 184 4.32 -2.80 12.59
C ALA A 184 5.73 -2.30 12.30
N SER A 185 5.91 -1.65 11.15
CA SER A 185 7.09 -0.89 10.74
C SER A 185 6.71 0.54 10.44
N ILE A 186 6.40 1.29 11.49
CA ILE A 186 5.97 2.68 11.41
C ILE A 186 7.14 3.57 11.81
N LEU A 187 7.55 4.43 10.89
CA LEU A 187 8.57 5.46 11.09
C LEU A 187 7.94 6.68 11.76
N LEU A 188 8.71 7.40 12.55
CA LEU A 188 8.32 8.72 13.05
C LEU A 188 8.97 9.82 12.18
N VAL A 189 8.25 10.91 11.97
CA VAL A 189 8.75 12.06 11.20
C VAL A 189 10.06 12.60 11.78
N GLU A 190 10.20 12.66 13.09
CA GLU A 190 11.42 13.12 13.73
C GLU A 190 12.63 12.26 13.37
N ASN A 191 12.44 10.92 13.24
CA ASN A 191 13.49 10.00 12.84
C ASN A 191 13.93 10.20 11.37
N LEU A 192 13.06 10.78 10.53
CA LEU A 192 13.39 11.12 9.14
C LEU A 192 14.29 12.36 9.06
N ARG A 193 14.11 13.30 9.97
CA ARG A 193 14.88 14.56 10.02
C ARG A 193 16.30 14.37 10.53
N ILE A 194 16.50 13.52 11.54
CA ILE A 194 17.81 13.25 12.16
C ILE A 194 18.82 12.63 11.18
N GLN A 195 18.35 11.94 10.14
CA GLN A 195 19.22 11.26 9.17
C GLN A 195 19.67 12.15 7.99
N LYS A 196 19.30 13.43 7.98
CA LYS A 196 19.69 14.41 6.94
C LYS A 196 20.86 15.34 7.33
N ASN A 197 21.41 15.20 8.54
CA ASN A 197 22.56 15.97 9.02
C ASN A 197 23.85 15.16 8.93
#